data_9a68b090b7935a5d394266387de1e89f
#
_entry.id   9a68b090b7935a5d394266387de1e89f
#
_cell.length_a   1.000
_cell.length_b   1.000
_cell.length_c   1.000
_cell.angle_alpha   90.00
_cell.angle_beta   90.00
_cell.angle_gamma   90.00
#
_symmetry.space_group_name_H-M   'P 1'
#
loop_
_entity.id
_entity.type
_entity.pdbx_description
1 polymer ?
#
loop_
_entity_poly.entity_id
_entity_poly.type
_entity_poly.pdbx_seq_one_letter_code
_entity_poly.pdbx_strand_id
1 'polypeptide(L)'
;MHPPILTIAIPTYNRFETVCANLTRLVPQLIPAVCVLVIDNASTDGTRGLNDWVRANYPDASIRVVRNVTNVGAGANVTRCFELVDTPWVWTLSDDDPVHPGAVDGILDVIARNPAAASINMQSTAIPDELRRPADLELHCSTIADFAEKLDFMPNLLLSSTGVYRVAAARAVLRKAYINLNTVAPHIAIILSTLEAGLGDFILSGHTVVTYHLSTDDPWATEVWLAVADVFALVRDQQTRAILLRKYTQTHPGWVDTRKLLRVLRPLMLDPSTRQMAISDYLYAWSKRIQFTNHPVILFTAFVAEALSIAGMVLLATIFPMRLVAPTTESDAFLRTAADGKA
;
A
#
# COMPACT_ATOMS: atom_id res chain seq x y z
N MET A 1 -11.38 -34.20 -7.34
CA MET A 1 -11.02 -32.79 -7.67
C MET A 1 -9.78 -32.45 -6.88
N HIS A 2 -8.75 -31.88 -7.51
CA HIS A 2 -7.60 -31.36 -6.77
C HIS A 2 -8.04 -30.13 -5.96
N PRO A 3 -7.51 -29.93 -4.73
CA PRO A 3 -7.84 -28.73 -3.95
C PRO A 3 -7.33 -27.48 -4.68
N PRO A 4 -7.97 -26.31 -4.48
CA PRO A 4 -7.50 -25.08 -5.08
C PRO A 4 -6.10 -24.72 -4.55
N ILE A 5 -5.28 -24.14 -5.41
CA ILE A 5 -3.89 -23.77 -5.10
C ILE A 5 -3.72 -22.26 -4.87
N LEU A 6 -4.64 -21.45 -5.38
CA LEU A 6 -4.60 -19.99 -5.29
C LEU A 6 -5.94 -19.46 -4.76
N THR A 7 -5.89 -18.60 -3.77
CA THR A 7 -7.01 -17.73 -3.38
C THR A 7 -6.73 -16.30 -3.84
N ILE A 8 -7.69 -15.69 -4.55
CA ILE A 8 -7.70 -14.26 -4.84
C ILE A 8 -8.44 -13.59 -3.70
N ALA A 9 -7.73 -12.85 -2.84
CA ALA A 9 -8.29 -12.22 -1.66
C ALA A 9 -8.51 -10.72 -1.91
N ILE A 10 -9.77 -10.27 -1.77
CA ILE A 10 -10.23 -8.91 -2.09
C ILE A 10 -10.73 -8.25 -0.81
N PRO A 11 -9.93 -7.39 -0.15
CA PRO A 11 -10.42 -6.55 0.93
C PRO A 11 -11.27 -5.42 0.37
N THR A 12 -12.44 -5.13 0.97
CA THR A 12 -13.35 -4.07 0.53
C THR A 12 -14.00 -3.34 1.70
N TYR A 13 -14.38 -2.06 1.48
CA TYR A 13 -15.16 -1.28 2.43
C TYR A 13 -15.94 -0.18 1.72
N ASN A 14 -17.29 -0.21 1.80
CA ASN A 14 -18.21 0.77 1.21
C ASN A 14 -17.97 1.02 -0.30
N ARG A 15 -17.80 -0.07 -1.08
CA ARG A 15 -17.48 -0.02 -2.51
C ARG A 15 -18.23 -1.08 -3.32
N PHE A 16 -19.56 -1.20 -3.11
CA PHE A 16 -20.38 -2.23 -3.74
C PHE A 16 -20.20 -2.32 -5.25
N GLU A 17 -20.43 -1.19 -5.95
CA GLU A 17 -20.37 -1.15 -7.42
C GLU A 17 -18.97 -1.52 -7.95
N THR A 18 -17.94 -1.04 -7.25
CA THR A 18 -16.54 -1.26 -7.65
C THR A 18 -16.15 -2.73 -7.51
N VAL A 19 -16.45 -3.37 -6.37
CA VAL A 19 -16.14 -4.79 -6.17
C VAL A 19 -16.95 -5.68 -7.10
N CYS A 20 -18.23 -5.35 -7.39
CA CYS A 20 -19.05 -6.09 -8.35
C CYS A 20 -18.47 -5.99 -9.77
N ALA A 21 -18.06 -4.80 -10.20
CA ALA A 21 -17.42 -4.59 -11.50
C ALA A 21 -16.11 -5.40 -11.63
N ASN A 22 -15.31 -5.45 -10.56
CA ASN A 22 -14.06 -6.21 -10.58
C ASN A 22 -14.31 -7.73 -10.58
N LEU A 23 -15.27 -8.22 -9.80
CA LEU A 23 -15.71 -9.63 -9.84
C LEU A 23 -16.21 -10.03 -11.24
N THR A 24 -16.93 -9.14 -11.94
CA THR A 24 -17.41 -9.40 -13.31
C THR A 24 -16.26 -9.61 -14.30
N ARG A 25 -15.12 -8.93 -14.11
CA ARG A 25 -13.90 -9.12 -14.93
C ARG A 25 -13.12 -10.38 -14.53
N LEU A 26 -13.17 -10.73 -13.25
CA LEU A 26 -12.39 -11.81 -12.68
C LEU A 26 -13.02 -13.18 -12.94
N VAL A 27 -14.35 -13.31 -12.74
CA VAL A 27 -15.06 -14.59 -12.82
C VAL A 27 -14.83 -15.37 -14.12
N PRO A 28 -14.80 -14.74 -15.31
CA PRO A 28 -14.50 -15.45 -16.56
C PRO A 28 -13.10 -16.08 -16.63
N GLN A 29 -12.18 -15.69 -15.75
CA GLN A 29 -10.81 -16.22 -15.68
C GLN A 29 -10.67 -17.33 -14.61
N LEU A 30 -11.69 -17.60 -13.80
CA LEU A 30 -11.61 -18.59 -12.73
C LEU A 30 -11.64 -20.02 -13.29
N ILE A 31 -10.75 -20.85 -12.75
CA ILE A 31 -10.67 -22.28 -13.01
C ILE A 31 -10.77 -23.04 -11.67
N PRO A 32 -10.99 -24.37 -11.65
CA PRO A 32 -11.15 -25.15 -10.41
C PRO A 32 -9.96 -25.06 -9.43
N ALA A 33 -8.77 -24.67 -9.91
CA ALA A 33 -7.59 -24.47 -9.07
C ALA A 33 -7.58 -23.14 -8.32
N VAL A 34 -8.55 -22.24 -8.56
CA VAL A 34 -8.60 -20.88 -8.02
C VAL A 34 -9.94 -20.63 -7.32
N CYS A 35 -9.89 -20.01 -6.14
CA CYS A 35 -11.07 -19.51 -5.45
C CYS A 35 -10.91 -18.03 -5.09
N VAL A 36 -12.03 -17.36 -4.82
CA VAL A 36 -12.07 -15.95 -4.43
C VAL A 36 -12.55 -15.83 -2.99
N LEU A 37 -11.87 -14.96 -2.22
CA LEU A 37 -12.29 -14.57 -0.88
C LEU A 37 -12.46 -13.05 -0.85
N VAL A 38 -13.71 -12.57 -0.70
CA VAL A 38 -13.97 -11.15 -0.45
C VAL A 38 -14.08 -10.91 1.05
N ILE A 39 -13.38 -9.90 1.56
CA ILE A 39 -13.37 -9.56 2.99
C ILE A 39 -13.98 -8.17 3.16
N ASP A 40 -15.27 -8.14 3.49
CA ASP A 40 -16.02 -6.91 3.77
C ASP A 40 -15.67 -6.37 5.17
N ASN A 41 -15.10 -5.18 5.21
CA ASN A 41 -14.64 -4.53 6.44
C ASN A 41 -15.79 -3.84 7.21
N ALA A 42 -16.91 -4.53 7.43
CA ALA A 42 -18.11 -4.03 8.09
C ALA A 42 -18.78 -2.85 7.35
N SER A 43 -18.90 -2.92 6.04
CA SER A 43 -19.52 -1.89 5.19
C SER A 43 -20.93 -1.51 5.62
N THR A 44 -21.33 -0.28 5.35
CA THR A 44 -22.66 0.28 5.66
C THR A 44 -23.50 0.52 4.42
N ASP A 45 -22.92 0.41 3.22
CA ASP A 45 -23.57 0.54 1.90
C ASP A 45 -24.10 -0.81 1.37
N GLY A 46 -24.35 -0.90 0.06
CA GLY A 46 -24.79 -2.10 -0.65
C GLY A 46 -23.85 -3.30 -0.51
N THR A 47 -22.59 -3.11 -0.15
CA THR A 47 -21.60 -4.19 0.07
C THR A 47 -22.06 -5.18 1.13
N ARG A 48 -22.92 -4.77 2.06
CA ARG A 48 -23.57 -5.67 3.04
C ARG A 48 -24.32 -6.82 2.39
N GLY A 49 -24.89 -6.60 1.20
CA GLY A 49 -25.63 -7.58 0.40
C GLY A 49 -24.78 -8.36 -0.60
N LEU A 50 -23.46 -8.16 -0.61
CA LEU A 50 -22.56 -8.73 -1.62
C LEU A 50 -22.64 -10.27 -1.69
N ASN A 51 -22.81 -10.95 -0.56
CA ASN A 51 -22.94 -12.40 -0.55
C ASN A 51 -24.18 -12.90 -1.33
N ASP A 52 -25.32 -12.22 -1.20
CA ASP A 52 -26.53 -12.56 -1.93
C ASP A 52 -26.41 -12.20 -3.41
N TRP A 53 -25.77 -11.08 -3.72
CA TRP A 53 -25.46 -10.69 -5.08
C TRP A 53 -24.56 -11.72 -5.78
N VAL A 54 -23.50 -12.20 -5.12
CA VAL A 54 -22.60 -13.23 -5.64
C VAL A 54 -23.37 -14.52 -5.92
N ARG A 55 -24.20 -14.97 -4.99
CA ARG A 55 -25.02 -16.19 -5.18
C ARG A 55 -26.00 -16.07 -6.34
N ALA A 56 -26.58 -14.90 -6.55
CA ALA A 56 -27.54 -14.65 -7.62
C ALA A 56 -26.86 -14.58 -9.00
N ASN A 57 -25.67 -14.00 -9.11
CA ASN A 57 -25.00 -13.75 -10.39
C ASN A 57 -23.96 -14.83 -10.76
N TYR A 58 -23.37 -15.51 -9.77
CA TYR A 58 -22.26 -16.46 -9.96
C TYR A 58 -22.44 -17.71 -9.06
N PRO A 59 -23.58 -18.45 -9.18
CA PRO A 59 -23.89 -19.58 -8.28
C PRO A 59 -22.86 -20.71 -8.34
N ASP A 60 -22.19 -20.89 -9.47
CA ASP A 60 -21.20 -21.96 -9.69
C ASP A 60 -19.75 -21.53 -9.44
N ALA A 61 -19.52 -20.25 -9.21
CA ALA A 61 -18.17 -19.75 -8.97
C ALA A 61 -17.71 -19.99 -7.51
N SER A 62 -16.46 -20.38 -7.33
CA SER A 62 -15.88 -20.59 -6.00
C SER A 62 -15.55 -19.24 -5.33
N ILE A 63 -16.58 -18.51 -4.90
CA ILE A 63 -16.48 -17.20 -4.25
C ILE A 63 -17.04 -17.27 -2.83
N ARG A 64 -16.25 -16.92 -1.84
CA ARG A 64 -16.65 -16.78 -0.44
C ARG A 64 -16.60 -15.32 -0.03
N VAL A 65 -17.67 -14.81 0.57
CA VAL A 65 -17.71 -13.47 1.18
C VAL A 65 -17.68 -13.62 2.70
N VAL A 66 -16.72 -12.98 3.33
CA VAL A 66 -16.57 -12.90 4.80
C VAL A 66 -16.73 -11.46 5.23
N ARG A 67 -17.52 -11.22 6.28
CA ARG A 67 -17.72 -9.88 6.82
C ARG A 67 -17.08 -9.74 8.20
N ASN A 68 -16.33 -8.69 8.42
CA ASN A 68 -15.82 -8.31 9.73
C ASN A 68 -16.97 -7.85 10.65
N VAL A 69 -16.84 -8.09 11.94
CA VAL A 69 -17.80 -7.62 12.95
C VAL A 69 -17.79 -6.09 13.06
N THR A 70 -16.61 -5.49 12.89
CA THR A 70 -16.40 -4.04 12.91
C THR A 70 -15.39 -3.66 11.85
N ASN A 71 -15.36 -2.38 11.46
CA ASN A 71 -14.29 -1.83 10.62
C ASN A 71 -12.97 -1.82 11.42
N VAL A 72 -12.01 -2.61 10.96
CA VAL A 72 -10.68 -2.77 11.57
C VAL A 72 -9.61 -1.89 10.91
N GLY A 73 -10.00 -1.04 9.97
CA GLY A 73 -9.08 -0.23 9.15
C GLY A 73 -8.55 -0.98 7.93
N ALA A 74 -8.11 -0.23 6.92
CA ALA A 74 -7.67 -0.78 5.63
C ALA A 74 -6.48 -1.73 5.77
N GLY A 75 -5.40 -1.32 6.47
CA GLY A 75 -4.21 -2.14 6.66
C GLY A 75 -4.49 -3.48 7.36
N ALA A 76 -5.34 -3.47 8.41
CA ALA A 76 -5.74 -4.69 9.08
C ALA A 76 -6.59 -5.59 8.16
N ASN A 77 -7.49 -5.00 7.36
CA ASN A 77 -8.31 -5.76 6.41
C ASN A 77 -7.46 -6.44 5.31
N VAL A 78 -6.44 -5.75 4.79
CA VAL A 78 -5.45 -6.35 3.90
C VAL A 78 -4.66 -7.48 4.60
N THR A 79 -4.26 -7.29 5.86
CA THR A 79 -3.53 -8.32 6.63
C THR A 79 -4.38 -9.58 6.82
N ARG A 80 -5.71 -9.44 6.95
CA ARG A 80 -6.64 -10.58 7.04
C ARG A 80 -6.68 -11.43 5.76
N CYS A 81 -6.26 -10.91 4.61
CA CYS A 81 -6.11 -11.71 3.38
C CYS A 81 -5.14 -12.88 3.59
N PHE A 82 -4.13 -12.74 4.42
CA PHE A 82 -3.16 -13.79 4.74
C PHE A 82 -3.64 -14.73 5.87
N GLU A 83 -4.53 -14.23 6.72
CA GLU A 83 -5.08 -14.98 7.85
C GLU A 83 -6.19 -15.96 7.43
N LEU A 84 -7.10 -15.53 6.53
CA LEU A 84 -8.37 -16.20 6.25
C LEU A 84 -8.34 -17.15 5.04
N VAL A 85 -7.22 -17.27 4.34
CA VAL A 85 -7.08 -18.13 3.16
C VAL A 85 -6.60 -19.53 3.54
N ASP A 86 -7.07 -20.56 2.81
CA ASP A 86 -6.75 -21.95 3.11
C ASP A 86 -5.94 -22.64 2.00
N THR A 87 -5.59 -21.88 0.93
CA THR A 87 -4.80 -22.36 -0.19
C THR A 87 -3.29 -22.13 0.02
N PRO A 88 -2.41 -22.85 -0.70
CA PRO A 88 -0.97 -22.63 -0.64
C PRO A 88 -0.52 -21.22 -1.01
N TRP A 89 -1.28 -20.56 -1.93
CA TRP A 89 -0.95 -19.23 -2.45
C TRP A 89 -2.12 -18.27 -2.28
N VAL A 90 -1.82 -16.99 -2.08
CA VAL A 90 -2.76 -15.89 -2.06
C VAL A 90 -2.30 -14.76 -2.98
N TRP A 91 -3.20 -14.29 -3.83
CA TRP A 91 -3.06 -13.03 -4.54
C TRP A 91 -3.91 -11.98 -3.82
N THR A 92 -3.29 -10.91 -3.31
CA THR A 92 -4.04 -9.77 -2.75
C THR A 92 -4.45 -8.86 -3.90
N LEU A 93 -5.76 -8.60 -4.04
CA LEU A 93 -6.31 -7.78 -5.12
C LEU A 93 -7.16 -6.67 -4.50
N SER A 94 -6.84 -5.40 -4.78
CA SER A 94 -7.71 -4.29 -4.39
C SER A 94 -9.05 -4.35 -5.13
N ASP A 95 -10.11 -3.93 -4.46
CA ASP A 95 -11.46 -3.96 -5.03
C ASP A 95 -11.64 -2.99 -6.21
N ASP A 96 -10.75 -2.01 -6.36
CA ASP A 96 -10.76 -0.96 -7.39
C ASP A 96 -9.69 -1.09 -8.49
N ASP A 97 -8.83 -2.09 -8.42
CA ASP A 97 -7.85 -2.36 -9.47
C ASP A 97 -8.40 -3.34 -10.52
N PRO A 98 -8.74 -2.90 -11.75
CA PRO A 98 -9.29 -3.77 -12.75
C PRO A 98 -8.33 -4.91 -13.14
N VAL A 99 -8.83 -6.15 -13.04
CA VAL A 99 -8.06 -7.35 -13.40
C VAL A 99 -7.77 -7.35 -14.91
N HIS A 100 -6.51 -7.56 -15.27
CA HIS A 100 -6.07 -7.67 -16.65
C HIS A 100 -6.50 -9.02 -17.25
N PRO A 101 -6.89 -9.09 -18.54
CA PRO A 101 -7.13 -10.37 -19.21
C PRO A 101 -5.91 -11.29 -19.16
N GLY A 102 -6.13 -12.57 -18.79
CA GLY A 102 -5.06 -13.56 -18.64
C GLY A 102 -4.24 -13.44 -17.34
N ALA A 103 -4.64 -12.58 -16.40
CA ALA A 103 -3.95 -12.40 -15.13
C ALA A 103 -3.87 -13.69 -14.31
N VAL A 104 -4.97 -14.43 -14.23
CA VAL A 104 -5.04 -15.67 -13.43
C VAL A 104 -4.11 -16.73 -14.00
N ASP A 105 -4.13 -16.96 -15.31
CA ASP A 105 -3.23 -17.93 -15.97
C ASP A 105 -1.78 -17.54 -15.79
N GLY A 106 -1.44 -16.27 -15.99
CA GLY A 106 -0.07 -15.77 -15.78
C GLY A 106 0.42 -15.93 -14.34
N ILE A 107 -0.42 -15.71 -13.34
CA ILE A 107 -0.06 -15.94 -11.93
C ILE A 107 0.20 -17.43 -11.69
N LEU A 108 -0.67 -18.31 -12.19
CA LEU A 108 -0.51 -19.76 -12.03
C LEU A 108 0.76 -20.29 -12.70
N ASP A 109 1.08 -19.77 -13.88
CA ASP A 109 2.32 -20.10 -14.59
C ASP A 109 3.56 -19.69 -13.80
N VAL A 110 3.59 -18.48 -13.24
CA VAL A 110 4.71 -18.01 -12.42
C VAL A 110 4.82 -18.83 -11.13
N ILE A 111 3.72 -19.15 -10.46
CA ILE A 111 3.70 -20.05 -9.29
C ILE A 111 4.27 -21.43 -9.64
N ALA A 112 3.86 -22.01 -10.77
CA ALA A 112 4.31 -23.33 -11.20
C ALA A 112 5.82 -23.39 -11.45
N ARG A 113 6.41 -22.31 -12.00
CA ARG A 113 7.86 -22.18 -12.19
C ARG A 113 8.61 -21.91 -10.88
N ASN A 114 7.95 -21.31 -9.88
CA ASN A 114 8.59 -20.85 -8.63
C ASN A 114 7.91 -21.40 -7.37
N PRO A 115 7.72 -22.71 -7.19
CA PRO A 115 6.93 -23.27 -6.10
C PRO A 115 7.53 -23.01 -4.70
N ALA A 116 8.82 -22.72 -4.63
CA ALA A 116 9.55 -22.43 -3.38
C ALA A 116 9.65 -20.93 -3.06
N ALA A 117 9.22 -20.03 -3.96
CA ALA A 117 9.27 -18.60 -3.71
C ALA A 117 8.41 -18.23 -2.48
N ALA A 118 8.86 -17.23 -1.71
CA ALA A 118 8.08 -16.70 -0.59
C ALA A 118 7.01 -15.73 -1.08
N SER A 119 7.33 -14.93 -2.10
CA SER A 119 6.41 -13.98 -2.71
C SER A 119 6.85 -13.62 -4.13
N ILE A 120 5.87 -13.17 -4.92
CA ILE A 120 6.02 -12.77 -6.32
C ILE A 120 5.41 -11.38 -6.46
N ASN A 121 6.12 -10.46 -7.10
CA ASN A 121 5.59 -9.18 -7.52
C ASN A 121 5.35 -9.22 -9.03
N MET A 122 4.09 -9.19 -9.41
CA MET A 122 3.62 -9.09 -10.78
C MET A 122 3.71 -7.64 -11.27
N GLN A 123 3.44 -7.36 -12.53
CA GLN A 123 3.38 -5.99 -13.03
C GLN A 123 1.94 -5.44 -13.07
N SER A 124 1.84 -4.11 -12.98
CA SER A 124 0.66 -3.34 -13.35
C SER A 124 0.92 -2.51 -14.61
N THR A 125 -0.12 -1.97 -15.22
CA THR A 125 0.02 -1.06 -16.35
C THR A 125 0.64 0.30 -15.97
N ALA A 126 0.82 0.60 -14.67
CA ALA A 126 1.47 1.83 -14.20
C ALA A 126 2.98 1.86 -14.43
N ILE A 127 3.62 0.69 -14.68
CA ILE A 127 5.06 0.65 -14.95
C ILE A 127 5.33 1.36 -16.29
N PRO A 128 6.22 2.36 -16.32
CA PRO A 128 6.66 2.99 -17.56
C PRO A 128 7.21 1.96 -18.56
N ASP A 129 6.97 2.18 -19.86
CA ASP A 129 7.34 1.20 -20.88
C ASP A 129 8.83 0.86 -20.88
N GLU A 130 9.69 1.84 -20.60
CA GLU A 130 11.14 1.68 -20.48
C GLU A 130 11.60 0.82 -19.29
N LEU A 131 10.74 0.66 -18.26
CA LEU A 131 10.99 -0.17 -17.08
C LEU A 131 10.18 -1.48 -17.11
N ARG A 132 9.34 -1.67 -18.12
CA ARG A 132 8.48 -2.83 -18.23
C ARG A 132 9.30 -4.07 -18.60
N ARG A 133 9.22 -5.09 -17.76
CA ARG A 133 9.86 -6.39 -18.03
C ARG A 133 9.01 -7.19 -19.04
N PRO A 134 9.65 -7.91 -19.98
CA PRO A 134 8.97 -8.92 -20.81
C PRO A 134 8.22 -9.93 -19.95
N ALA A 135 7.06 -10.41 -20.42
CA ALA A 135 6.20 -11.29 -19.64
C ALA A 135 6.86 -12.62 -19.21
N ASP A 136 7.82 -13.10 -19.96
CA ASP A 136 8.59 -14.32 -19.70
C ASP A 136 9.83 -14.09 -18.82
N LEU A 137 10.16 -12.83 -18.49
CA LEU A 137 11.29 -12.50 -17.64
C LEU A 137 10.92 -12.58 -16.17
N GLU A 138 11.71 -13.31 -15.40
CA GLU A 138 11.65 -13.40 -13.95
C GLU A 138 13.01 -13.07 -13.34
N LEU A 139 13.04 -12.12 -12.39
CA LEU A 139 14.26 -11.82 -11.63
C LEU A 139 14.12 -12.39 -10.22
N HIS A 140 15.03 -13.29 -9.86
CA HIS A 140 15.05 -13.92 -8.54
C HIS A 140 15.87 -13.08 -7.57
N CYS A 141 15.31 -12.80 -6.40
CA CYS A 141 15.96 -12.10 -5.30
C CYS A 141 16.00 -13.05 -4.10
N SER A 142 17.16 -13.65 -3.84
CA SER A 142 17.33 -14.58 -2.71
C SER A 142 17.70 -13.87 -1.42
N THR A 143 18.12 -12.62 -1.51
CA THR A 143 18.45 -11.76 -0.37
C THR A 143 17.75 -10.43 -0.46
N ILE A 144 17.64 -9.74 0.67
CA ILE A 144 17.07 -8.40 0.70
C ILE A 144 17.95 -7.37 -0.03
N ALA A 145 19.26 -7.61 -0.12
CA ALA A 145 20.19 -6.80 -0.88
C ALA A 145 19.95 -6.95 -2.39
N ASP A 146 19.84 -8.20 -2.88
CA ASP A 146 19.43 -8.49 -4.26
C ASP A 146 18.10 -7.79 -4.62
N PHE A 147 17.12 -7.90 -3.71
CA PHE A 147 15.83 -7.25 -3.90
C PHE A 147 15.97 -5.74 -4.01
N ALA A 148 16.73 -5.11 -3.11
CA ALA A 148 16.94 -3.67 -3.12
C ALA A 148 17.63 -3.18 -4.40
N GLU A 149 18.55 -3.95 -4.96
CA GLU A 149 19.23 -3.63 -6.20
C GLU A 149 18.33 -3.82 -7.43
N LYS A 150 17.65 -4.98 -7.54
CA LYS A 150 16.84 -5.37 -8.71
C LYS A 150 15.49 -4.69 -8.79
N LEU A 151 14.97 -4.14 -7.68
CA LEU A 151 13.71 -3.39 -7.69
C LEU A 151 13.85 -2.12 -8.54
N ASP A 152 13.19 -2.08 -9.68
CA ASP A 152 13.27 -1.01 -10.67
C ASP A 152 12.19 0.08 -10.47
N PHE A 153 10.97 -0.29 -10.02
CA PHE A 153 9.86 0.64 -9.88
C PHE A 153 9.11 0.45 -8.55
N MET A 154 9.43 1.28 -7.57
CA MET A 154 8.85 1.23 -6.21
C MET A 154 7.31 1.35 -6.19
N PRO A 155 6.64 2.21 -6.98
CA PRO A 155 5.18 2.31 -6.95
C PRO A 155 4.47 0.99 -7.25
N ASN A 156 5.00 0.17 -8.16
CA ASN A 156 4.42 -1.14 -8.45
C ASN A 156 4.49 -2.09 -7.24
N LEU A 157 5.57 -2.03 -6.46
CA LEU A 157 5.71 -2.81 -5.23
C LEU A 157 4.70 -2.38 -4.16
N LEU A 158 4.42 -1.07 -4.06
CA LEU A 158 3.48 -0.52 -3.09
C LEU A 158 2.02 -0.87 -3.42
N LEU A 159 1.73 -1.20 -4.66
CA LEU A 159 0.41 -1.63 -5.09
C LEU A 159 0.15 -3.07 -4.63
N SER A 160 -0.73 -3.26 -3.65
CA SER A 160 -1.02 -4.57 -3.07
C SER A 160 -1.50 -5.59 -4.10
N SER A 161 -2.18 -5.12 -5.16
CA SER A 161 -2.72 -5.94 -6.25
C SER A 161 -1.68 -6.58 -7.16
N THR A 162 -0.41 -6.22 -7.02
CA THR A 162 0.68 -6.89 -7.75
C THR A 162 1.33 -8.01 -6.93
N GLY A 163 0.93 -8.20 -5.67
CA GLY A 163 1.53 -9.14 -4.74
C GLY A 163 0.87 -10.51 -4.73
N VAL A 164 1.64 -11.56 -5.00
CA VAL A 164 1.24 -12.97 -4.83
C VAL A 164 2.17 -13.61 -3.79
N TYR A 165 1.61 -14.32 -2.81
CA TYR A 165 2.37 -14.77 -1.64
C TYR A 165 2.15 -16.25 -1.36
N ARG A 166 3.22 -16.96 -1.02
CA ARG A 166 3.10 -18.30 -0.44
C ARG A 166 2.62 -18.17 1.00
N VAL A 167 1.42 -18.69 1.27
CA VAL A 167 0.71 -18.49 2.53
C VAL A 167 1.52 -18.94 3.75
N ALA A 168 2.22 -20.06 3.65
CA ALA A 168 3.06 -20.55 4.74
C ALA A 168 4.19 -19.56 5.10
N ALA A 169 4.85 -18.95 4.11
CA ALA A 169 5.88 -17.96 4.33
C ALA A 169 5.31 -16.66 4.93
N ALA A 170 4.18 -16.17 4.37
CA ALA A 170 3.52 -14.97 4.87
C ALA A 170 3.05 -15.13 6.32
N ARG A 171 2.44 -16.28 6.66
CA ARG A 171 1.98 -16.57 8.03
C ARG A 171 3.11 -16.67 9.04
N ALA A 172 4.27 -17.16 8.66
CA ALA A 172 5.43 -17.21 9.55
C ALA A 172 5.88 -15.83 10.06
N VAL A 173 5.58 -14.77 9.29
CA VAL A 173 5.92 -13.38 9.62
C VAL A 173 4.69 -12.48 9.83
N LEU A 174 3.48 -13.04 9.86
CA LEU A 174 2.21 -12.28 9.87
C LEU A 174 2.14 -11.27 11.03
N ARG A 175 2.71 -11.61 12.19
CA ARG A 175 2.81 -10.70 13.33
C ARG A 175 3.52 -9.39 12.95
N LYS A 176 4.49 -9.43 12.02
CA LYS A 176 5.19 -8.22 11.58
C LYS A 176 4.27 -7.29 10.77
N ALA A 177 3.36 -7.84 9.95
CA ALA A 177 2.35 -7.05 9.27
C ALA A 177 1.42 -6.35 10.27
N TYR A 178 0.93 -7.06 11.29
CA TYR A 178 0.07 -6.48 12.33
C TYR A 178 0.75 -5.39 13.17
N ILE A 179 2.03 -5.54 13.50
CA ILE A 179 2.80 -4.52 14.24
C ILE A 179 3.01 -3.25 13.39
N ASN A 180 3.03 -3.38 12.07
CA ASN A 180 3.32 -2.30 11.14
C ASN A 180 2.06 -1.77 10.42
N LEU A 181 0.85 -1.91 11.00
CA LEU A 181 -0.38 -1.39 10.39
C LEU A 181 -0.38 0.12 10.21
N ASN A 182 0.34 0.84 11.07
CA ASN A 182 0.52 2.28 10.95
C ASN A 182 1.25 2.70 9.67
N THR A 183 1.98 1.79 9.02
CA THR A 183 2.69 2.07 7.76
C THR A 183 1.78 2.02 6.54
N VAL A 184 0.53 1.58 6.69
CA VAL A 184 -0.46 1.36 5.62
C VAL A 184 0.00 0.36 4.55
N ALA A 185 1.20 -0.21 4.70
CA ALA A 185 1.82 -1.14 3.76
C ALA A 185 2.14 -2.51 4.42
N PRO A 186 1.14 -3.21 5.03
CA PRO A 186 1.38 -4.48 5.73
C PRO A 186 1.93 -5.57 4.80
N HIS A 187 1.59 -5.54 3.51
CA HIS A 187 2.12 -6.45 2.50
C HIS A 187 3.63 -6.26 2.28
N ILE A 188 4.13 -5.02 2.34
CA ILE A 188 5.58 -4.75 2.30
C ILE A 188 6.27 -5.30 3.54
N ALA A 189 5.64 -5.18 4.72
CA ALA A 189 6.19 -5.78 5.95
C ALA A 189 6.34 -7.31 5.82
N ILE A 190 5.41 -7.99 5.13
CA ILE A 190 5.52 -9.43 4.82
C ILE A 190 6.69 -9.69 3.89
N ILE A 191 6.82 -8.97 2.77
CA ILE A 191 7.90 -9.14 1.79
C ILE A 191 9.26 -8.98 2.48
N LEU A 192 9.49 -7.86 3.15
CA LEU A 192 10.76 -7.59 3.81
C LEU A 192 11.09 -8.61 4.89
N SER A 193 10.08 -9.00 5.69
CA SER A 193 10.28 -9.96 6.78
C SER A 193 10.53 -11.39 6.28
N THR A 194 9.92 -11.81 5.17
CA THR A 194 10.17 -13.14 4.59
C THR A 194 11.57 -13.22 3.99
N LEU A 195 12.03 -12.18 3.31
CA LEU A 195 13.41 -12.09 2.81
C LEU A 195 14.44 -12.06 3.95
N GLU A 196 14.25 -11.23 4.97
CA GLU A 196 15.12 -11.16 6.15
C GLU A 196 15.21 -12.50 6.92
N ALA A 197 14.13 -13.28 6.87
CA ALA A 197 14.07 -14.58 7.55
C ALA A 197 14.52 -15.76 6.65
N GLY A 198 14.85 -15.51 5.37
CA GLY A 198 15.27 -16.57 4.42
C GLY A 198 14.18 -17.61 4.15
N LEU A 199 12.91 -17.19 4.11
CA LEU A 199 11.76 -18.09 3.95
C LEU A 199 11.46 -18.46 2.49
N GLY A 200 12.28 -18.06 1.55
CA GLY A 200 12.20 -18.30 0.11
C GLY A 200 12.50 -17.02 -0.67
N ASP A 201 12.68 -17.19 -1.97
CA ASP A 201 12.99 -16.09 -2.88
C ASP A 201 11.81 -15.13 -3.05
N PHE A 202 12.12 -13.88 -3.39
CA PHE A 202 11.19 -12.92 -3.95
C PHE A 202 11.39 -12.84 -5.47
N ILE A 203 10.29 -12.97 -6.22
CA ILE A 203 10.32 -12.97 -7.68
C ILE A 203 9.76 -11.64 -8.21
N LEU A 204 10.51 -10.97 -9.07
CA LEU A 204 10.01 -9.86 -9.87
C LEU A 204 9.62 -10.40 -11.24
N SER A 205 8.33 -10.60 -11.49
CA SER A 205 7.78 -11.14 -12.73
C SER A 205 7.48 -10.03 -13.74
N GLY A 206 7.63 -10.33 -15.03
CA GLY A 206 7.24 -9.45 -16.12
C GLY A 206 5.76 -9.53 -16.52
N HIS A 207 4.98 -10.44 -15.91
CA HIS A 207 3.57 -10.61 -16.28
C HIS A 207 2.67 -9.53 -15.67
N THR A 208 1.83 -8.88 -16.50
CA THR A 208 0.90 -7.82 -16.08
C THR A 208 -0.44 -8.41 -15.61
N VAL A 209 -0.89 -8.04 -14.40
CA VAL A 209 -2.09 -8.63 -13.78
C VAL A 209 -3.21 -7.64 -13.51
N VAL A 210 -2.91 -6.34 -13.36
CA VAL A 210 -3.91 -5.31 -13.11
C VAL A 210 -3.66 -4.08 -13.95
N THR A 211 -4.74 -3.37 -14.25
CA THR A 211 -4.70 -2.03 -14.83
C THR A 211 -4.71 -1.02 -13.68
N TYR A 212 -3.71 -0.15 -13.64
CA TYR A 212 -3.61 0.89 -12.63
C TYR A 212 -3.21 2.22 -13.28
N HIS A 213 -3.85 3.28 -12.89
CA HIS A 213 -3.52 4.63 -13.32
C HIS A 213 -3.00 5.41 -12.12
N LEU A 214 -1.72 5.80 -12.18
CA LEU A 214 -1.15 6.73 -11.20
C LEU A 214 -1.93 8.05 -11.32
N SER A 215 -2.74 8.37 -10.31
CA SER A 215 -3.41 9.66 -10.22
C SER A 215 -2.41 10.71 -9.78
N THR A 216 -2.40 11.85 -10.50
CA THR A 216 -1.65 13.04 -10.04
C THR A 216 -2.33 13.70 -8.84
N ASP A 217 -3.62 13.43 -8.64
CA ASP A 217 -4.46 13.93 -7.56
C ASP A 217 -4.69 12.80 -6.53
N ASP A 218 -3.58 12.27 -6.00
CA ASP A 218 -3.61 11.18 -5.03
C ASP A 218 -4.36 11.62 -3.77
N PRO A 219 -5.50 10.98 -3.43
CA PRO A 219 -6.28 11.34 -2.25
C PRO A 219 -5.61 10.91 -0.93
N TRP A 220 -4.48 10.18 -1.02
CA TRP A 220 -3.77 9.75 0.18
C TRP A 220 -3.11 10.95 0.84
N ALA A 221 -3.42 11.14 2.12
CA ALA A 221 -2.79 12.18 2.91
C ALA A 221 -1.27 12.01 2.94
N THR A 222 -0.54 13.13 2.96
CA THR A 222 0.93 13.14 3.05
C THR A 222 1.45 12.26 4.20
N GLU A 223 0.69 12.17 5.29
CA GLU A 223 0.98 11.35 6.47
C GLU A 223 1.08 9.86 6.14
N VAL A 224 0.23 9.35 5.25
CA VAL A 224 0.25 7.96 4.80
C VAL A 224 1.56 7.64 4.10
N TRP A 225 1.99 8.50 3.20
CA TRP A 225 3.26 8.32 2.48
C TRP A 225 4.47 8.41 3.41
N LEU A 226 4.42 9.25 4.43
CA LEU A 226 5.46 9.32 5.47
C LEU A 226 5.51 8.02 6.28
N ALA A 227 4.34 7.49 6.66
CA ALA A 227 4.23 6.27 7.44
C ALA A 227 4.77 5.04 6.69
N VAL A 228 4.57 4.95 5.36
CA VAL A 228 5.12 3.84 4.54
C VAL A 228 6.64 3.71 4.70
N ALA A 229 7.37 4.83 4.79
CA ALA A 229 8.82 4.79 4.94
C ALA A 229 9.28 4.03 6.21
N ASP A 230 8.45 3.94 7.24
CA ASP A 230 8.78 3.23 8.48
C ASP A 230 8.87 1.72 8.30
N VAL A 231 8.19 1.15 7.29
CA VAL A 231 8.26 -0.29 7.01
C VAL A 231 9.70 -0.73 6.70
N PHE A 232 10.52 0.15 6.11
CA PHE A 232 11.91 -0.16 5.78
C PHE A 232 12.81 -0.30 7.02
N ALA A 233 12.34 0.09 8.22
CA ALA A 233 13.04 -0.20 9.48
C ALA A 233 13.13 -1.72 9.77
N LEU A 234 12.33 -2.55 9.10
CA LEU A 234 12.43 -4.01 9.16
C LEU A 234 13.72 -4.55 8.52
N VAL A 235 14.35 -3.79 7.64
CA VAL A 235 15.63 -4.16 6.99
C VAL A 235 16.78 -3.89 7.95
N ARG A 236 17.53 -4.93 8.33
CA ARG A 236 18.61 -4.84 9.32
C ARG A 236 19.84 -4.16 8.77
N ASP A 237 20.25 -4.53 7.54
CA ASP A 237 21.39 -3.91 6.90
C ASP A 237 21.13 -2.45 6.55
N GLN A 238 21.96 -1.57 7.10
CA GLN A 238 21.80 -0.11 6.95
C GLN A 238 21.97 0.35 5.49
N GLN A 239 22.89 -0.26 4.76
CA GLN A 239 23.15 0.11 3.37
C GLN A 239 21.98 -0.28 2.46
N THR A 240 21.48 -1.51 2.58
CA THR A 240 20.30 -2.00 1.86
C THR A 240 19.06 -1.18 2.17
N ARG A 241 18.85 -0.87 3.46
CA ARG A 241 17.76 0.00 3.88
C ARG A 241 17.85 1.39 3.23
N ALA A 242 19.05 1.99 3.16
CA ALA A 242 19.27 3.28 2.52
C ALA A 242 18.97 3.24 1.01
N ILE A 243 19.26 2.14 0.32
CA ILE A 243 18.93 1.94 -1.10
C ILE A 243 17.41 1.94 -1.30
N LEU A 244 16.68 1.14 -0.51
CA LEU A 244 15.21 1.06 -0.60
C LEU A 244 14.54 2.41 -0.32
N LEU A 245 14.99 3.11 0.70
CA LEU A 245 14.49 4.44 1.02
C LEU A 245 14.77 5.45 -0.09
N ARG A 246 15.95 5.40 -0.71
CA ARG A 246 16.26 6.27 -1.86
C ARG A 246 15.32 5.99 -3.02
N LYS A 247 15.07 4.72 -3.36
CA LYS A 247 14.12 4.34 -4.41
C LYS A 247 12.69 4.81 -4.09
N TYR A 248 12.28 4.67 -2.82
CA TYR A 248 10.99 5.19 -2.36
C TYR A 248 10.90 6.72 -2.51
N THR A 249 11.91 7.46 -2.06
CA THR A 249 11.93 8.92 -2.11
C THR A 249 11.98 9.48 -3.53
N GLN A 250 12.60 8.77 -4.46
CA GLN A 250 12.66 9.16 -5.87
C GLN A 250 11.29 9.11 -6.54
N THR A 251 10.46 8.16 -6.17
CA THR A 251 9.12 7.96 -6.75
C THR A 251 8.02 8.73 -6.02
N HIS A 252 8.28 9.14 -4.77
CA HIS A 252 7.36 9.92 -3.95
C HIS A 252 8.03 11.23 -3.47
N PRO A 253 8.38 12.14 -4.38
CA PRO A 253 9.16 13.33 -4.03
C PRO A 253 8.39 14.33 -3.16
N GLY A 254 7.07 14.17 -3.03
CA GLY A 254 6.22 15.13 -2.32
C GLY A 254 6.60 15.34 -0.85
N TRP A 255 7.02 14.30 -0.14
CA TRP A 255 7.44 14.40 1.27
C TRP A 255 8.93 14.77 1.44
N VAL A 256 9.75 14.57 0.40
CA VAL A 256 11.16 15.00 0.40
C VAL A 256 11.26 16.49 0.15
N ASP A 257 10.28 17.08 -0.56
CA ASP A 257 10.19 18.51 -0.78
C ASP A 257 9.48 19.18 0.40
N THR A 258 10.29 19.60 1.40
CA THR A 258 9.78 20.32 2.59
C THR A 258 9.01 21.58 2.24
N ARG A 259 9.23 22.20 1.06
CA ARG A 259 8.47 23.38 0.63
C ARG A 259 7.03 23.00 0.25
N LYS A 260 6.84 21.83 -0.40
CA LYS A 260 5.49 21.31 -0.69
C LYS A 260 4.80 20.92 0.61
N LEU A 261 5.48 20.18 1.49
CA LEU A 261 4.99 19.80 2.80
C LEU A 261 4.58 21.03 3.62
N LEU A 262 5.43 22.04 3.71
CA LEU A 262 5.12 23.31 4.40
C LEU A 262 3.90 24.02 3.80
N ARG A 263 3.73 23.97 2.48
CA ARG A 263 2.57 24.59 1.82
C ARG A 263 1.26 23.94 2.28
N VAL A 264 1.25 22.61 2.46
CA VAL A 264 0.10 21.86 2.94
C VAL A 264 -0.10 22.03 4.45
N LEU A 265 0.97 21.93 5.24
CA LEU A 265 0.87 21.96 6.71
C LEU A 265 0.74 23.38 7.30
N ARG A 266 1.16 24.42 6.58
CA ARG A 266 1.11 25.80 7.06
C ARG A 266 -0.27 26.26 7.51
N PRO A 267 -1.36 26.08 6.75
CA PRO A 267 -2.71 26.43 7.22
C PRO A 267 -3.09 25.70 8.51
N LEU A 268 -2.75 24.40 8.59
CA LEU A 268 -3.02 23.56 9.77
C LEU A 268 -2.19 23.96 10.99
N MET A 269 -0.96 24.46 10.81
CA MET A 269 -0.12 24.98 11.90
C MET A 269 -0.65 26.31 12.45
N LEU A 270 -1.36 27.08 11.65
CA LEU A 270 -1.94 28.35 12.07
C LEU A 270 -3.25 28.17 12.82
N ASP A 271 -3.97 27.06 12.58
CA ASP A 271 -5.20 26.71 13.29
C ASP A 271 -4.89 26.08 14.66
N PRO A 272 -5.39 26.63 15.78
CA PRO A 272 -5.15 26.10 17.11
C PRO A 272 -5.59 24.63 17.29
N SER A 273 -6.65 24.18 16.58
CA SER A 273 -7.22 22.83 16.72
C SER A 273 -6.37 21.75 16.05
N THR A 274 -5.63 22.09 14.99
CA THR A 274 -4.82 21.15 14.20
C THR A 274 -3.31 21.37 14.37
N ARG A 275 -2.92 22.47 15.01
CA ARG A 275 -1.53 22.92 15.15
C ARG A 275 -0.57 21.86 15.65
N GLN A 276 -0.92 21.17 16.74
CA GLN A 276 -0.04 20.20 17.36
C GLN A 276 0.23 19.01 16.43
N MET A 277 -0.79 18.55 15.75
CA MET A 277 -0.70 17.48 14.75
C MET A 277 0.22 17.91 13.59
N ALA A 278 -0.06 19.06 12.98
CA ALA A 278 0.71 19.55 11.84
C ALA A 278 2.20 19.82 12.17
N ILE A 279 2.50 20.28 13.38
CA ILE A 279 3.88 20.44 13.85
C ILE A 279 4.52 19.06 14.04
N SER A 280 3.80 18.07 14.60
CA SER A 280 4.30 16.72 14.78
C SER A 280 4.67 16.08 13.43
N ASP A 281 3.80 16.20 12.42
CA ASP A 281 4.00 15.66 11.07
C ASP A 281 5.19 16.32 10.37
N TYR A 282 5.34 17.63 10.53
CA TYR A 282 6.49 18.36 10.02
C TYR A 282 7.81 17.89 10.64
N LEU A 283 7.84 17.76 11.98
CA LEU A 283 9.02 17.27 12.70
C LEU A 283 9.33 15.80 12.32
N TYR A 284 8.30 14.98 12.16
CA TYR A 284 8.47 13.61 11.72
C TYR A 284 9.08 13.54 10.31
N ALA A 285 8.57 14.30 9.34
CA ALA A 285 9.12 14.37 7.99
C ALA A 285 10.58 14.80 7.99
N TRP A 286 10.94 15.80 8.79
CA TRP A 286 12.32 16.25 8.94
C TRP A 286 13.21 15.20 9.60
N SER A 287 12.73 14.51 10.64
CA SER A 287 13.50 13.45 11.29
C SER A 287 13.87 12.34 10.29
N LYS A 288 12.93 11.95 9.45
CA LYS A 288 13.17 10.96 8.38
C LYS A 288 14.18 11.48 7.35
N ARG A 289 14.03 12.73 6.91
CA ARG A 289 14.94 13.33 5.95
C ARG A 289 16.37 13.40 6.46
N ILE A 290 16.56 13.78 7.73
CA ILE A 290 17.88 13.82 8.38
C ILE A 290 18.47 12.41 8.51
N GLN A 291 17.64 11.42 8.89
CA GLN A 291 18.06 10.04 9.04
C GLN A 291 18.61 9.43 7.72
N PHE A 292 18.11 9.88 6.57
CA PHE A 292 18.40 9.29 5.26
C PHE A 292 19.30 10.12 4.36
N THR A 293 19.85 11.21 4.86
CA THR A 293 20.77 12.07 4.08
C THR A 293 22.23 11.68 4.27
N ASN A 294 23.01 11.85 3.20
CA ASN A 294 24.46 11.77 3.27
C ASN A 294 25.10 13.09 3.81
N HIS A 295 24.28 14.14 4.01
CA HIS A 295 24.73 15.46 4.47
C HIS A 295 23.90 15.95 5.68
N PRO A 296 23.95 15.25 6.83
CA PRO A 296 23.09 15.54 7.98
C PRO A 296 23.27 16.95 8.54
N VAL A 297 24.49 17.48 8.50
CA VAL A 297 24.78 18.83 9.02
C VAL A 297 24.11 19.92 8.19
N ILE A 298 24.17 19.83 6.85
CA ILE A 298 23.54 20.80 5.94
C ILE A 298 22.01 20.76 6.11
N LEU A 299 21.45 19.55 6.21
CA LEU A 299 20.01 19.41 6.43
C LEU A 299 19.58 19.88 7.81
N PHE A 300 20.37 19.65 8.85
CA PHE A 300 20.08 20.14 10.19
C PHE A 300 20.05 21.66 10.24
N THR A 301 21.01 22.34 9.57
CA THR A 301 21.01 23.82 9.49
C THR A 301 19.77 24.34 8.72
N ALA A 302 19.37 23.68 7.63
CA ALA A 302 18.16 24.02 6.90
C ALA A 302 16.91 23.82 7.76
N PHE A 303 16.83 22.71 8.51
CA PHE A 303 15.76 22.43 9.47
C PHE A 303 15.64 23.53 10.53
N VAL A 304 16.74 23.93 11.15
CA VAL A 304 16.74 24.99 12.18
C VAL A 304 16.23 26.31 11.61
N ALA A 305 16.66 26.68 10.40
CA ALA A 305 16.22 27.90 9.73
C ALA A 305 14.70 27.86 9.43
N GLU A 306 14.17 26.75 8.93
CA GLU A 306 12.74 26.60 8.67
C GLU A 306 11.92 26.53 9.97
N ALA A 307 12.40 25.82 11.00
CA ALA A 307 11.73 25.74 12.30
C ALA A 307 11.59 27.11 12.98
N LEU A 308 12.64 27.95 12.91
CA LEU A 308 12.60 29.33 13.40
C LEU A 308 11.56 30.18 12.63
N SER A 309 11.48 30.00 11.31
CA SER A 309 10.49 30.68 10.48
C SER A 309 9.06 30.27 10.85
N ILE A 310 8.81 28.99 11.09
CA ILE A 310 7.50 28.45 11.51
C ILE A 310 7.15 28.98 12.91
N ALA A 311 8.07 28.94 13.85
CA ALA A 311 7.88 29.44 15.21
C ALA A 311 7.51 30.95 15.20
N GLY A 312 8.18 31.72 14.36
CA GLY A 312 7.86 33.14 14.14
C GLY A 312 6.44 33.35 13.57
N MET A 313 6.05 32.54 12.58
CA MET A 313 4.68 32.61 12.00
C MET A 313 3.61 32.23 13.01
N VAL A 314 3.80 31.15 13.79
CA VAL A 314 2.86 30.72 14.82
C VAL A 314 2.73 31.77 15.92
N LEU A 315 3.85 32.37 16.34
CA LEU A 315 3.85 33.44 17.32
C LEU A 315 3.08 34.67 16.82
N LEU A 316 3.35 35.11 15.58
CA LEU A 316 2.63 36.21 14.96
C LEU A 316 1.13 35.93 14.84
N ALA A 317 0.74 34.74 14.42
CA ALA A 317 -0.67 34.32 14.32
C ALA A 317 -1.35 34.25 15.70
N THR A 318 -0.60 34.02 16.78
CA THR A 318 -1.10 34.00 18.15
C THR A 318 -1.29 35.40 18.70
N ILE A 319 -0.36 36.32 18.38
CA ILE A 319 -0.40 37.72 18.83
C ILE A 319 -1.40 38.54 18.00
N PHE A 320 -1.47 38.27 16.69
CA PHE A 320 -2.35 38.94 15.75
C PHE A 320 -3.31 37.91 15.12
N PRO A 321 -4.43 37.58 15.79
CA PRO A 321 -5.38 36.62 15.23
C PRO A 321 -5.99 37.19 13.94
N MET A 322 -5.36 36.94 12.81
CA MET A 322 -5.93 37.23 11.51
C MET A 322 -7.16 36.31 11.33
N ARG A 323 -8.32 36.91 11.02
CA ARG A 323 -9.45 36.11 10.51
C ARG A 323 -8.97 35.42 9.23
N LEU A 324 -8.68 34.12 9.34
CA LEU A 324 -8.41 33.30 8.17
C LEU A 324 -9.65 33.37 7.28
N VAL A 325 -9.47 33.78 6.04
CA VAL A 325 -10.48 33.59 4.99
C VAL A 325 -10.81 32.10 4.98
N ALA A 326 -12.10 31.78 5.04
CA ALA A 326 -12.57 30.39 5.08
C ALA A 326 -11.82 29.55 4.04
N PRO A 327 -11.37 28.34 4.40
CA PRO A 327 -10.69 27.47 3.47
C PRO A 327 -11.54 27.26 2.23
N THR A 328 -10.93 27.25 1.07
CA THR A 328 -11.60 26.91 -0.19
C THR A 328 -12.16 25.49 -0.09
N THR A 329 -13.22 25.19 -0.82
CA THR A 329 -14.01 23.94 -0.79
C THR A 329 -13.19 22.65 -0.81
N GLU A 330 -11.92 22.68 -1.25
CA GLU A 330 -10.99 21.55 -1.22
C GLU A 330 -10.49 21.18 0.19
N SER A 331 -10.28 22.19 1.06
CA SER A 331 -9.84 21.95 2.45
C SER A 331 -10.97 21.39 3.33
N ASP A 332 -12.23 21.73 3.04
CA ASP A 332 -13.39 21.20 3.76
C ASP A 332 -13.66 19.73 3.43
N ALA A 333 -13.36 19.29 2.21
CA ALA A 333 -13.45 17.88 1.82
C ALA A 333 -12.42 17.03 2.58
N PHE A 334 -11.21 17.56 2.79
CA PHE A 334 -10.14 16.90 3.53
C PHE A 334 -10.48 16.72 5.02
N LEU A 335 -10.97 17.77 5.67
CA LEU A 335 -11.32 17.72 7.10
C LEU A 335 -12.53 16.83 7.39
N ARG A 336 -13.52 16.77 6.49
CA ARG A 336 -14.68 15.89 6.60
C ARG A 336 -14.29 14.41 6.42
N THR A 337 -13.40 14.09 5.50
CA THR A 337 -12.92 12.71 5.31
C THR A 337 -12.12 12.20 6.51
N ALA A 338 -11.33 13.05 7.16
CA ALA A 338 -10.59 12.71 8.37
C ALA A 338 -11.50 12.56 9.60
N ALA A 339 -12.54 13.39 9.73
CA ALA A 339 -13.51 13.34 10.84
C ALA A 339 -14.48 12.15 10.74
N ASP A 340 -14.81 11.71 9.51
CA ASP A 340 -15.72 10.58 9.26
C ASP A 340 -15.06 9.21 9.29
N GLY A 341 -13.76 9.12 9.64
CA GLY A 341 -13.03 7.85 9.73
C GLY A 341 -12.91 7.11 8.40
N LYS A 342 -12.96 7.83 7.28
CA LYS A 342 -12.82 7.30 5.93
C LYS A 342 -11.36 7.43 5.46
N ALA A 343 -10.46 6.71 6.13
CA ALA A 343 -9.13 6.38 5.63
C ALA A 343 -8.98 4.86 5.59
#